data_f00fb12cbcd36239195944c6d5e471c9
#
_entry.id   f00fb12cbcd36239195944c6d5e471c9
#
_cell.length_a   1.000
_cell.length_b   1.000
_cell.length_c   1.000
_cell.angle_alpha   90.00
_cell.angle_beta   90.00
_cell.angle_gamma   90.00
#
_symmetry.space_group_name_H-M   'P 1'
#
loop_
_entity.id
_entity.type
_entity.pdbx_description
1 polymer ?
#
loop_
_entity_poly.entity_id
_entity_poly.type
_entity_poly.pdbx_seq_one_letter_code
_entity_poly.pdbx_strand_id
1 'polypeptide(L)'
;DLKADYIMANPPFNQKDWRAENELIDDPRWRGYDVPPKSNANYGWILNMVSKLSDNGIAGFILANGALSGGGEEYKIRRKLIENNMVEAILVLPQDMFYTTNISVTVWILNKNKKAHSRSIGDEQRHYRNREKEILFMDLRQIGEPFEKKFIQFGEQHIKDIGKTYHTWQQEKNGYKDIPEYCYSASFDEVAKKDFSLVPSKYIEFVNRDENIDFDEKMQNLKTEFADLLKAEATSKNDL
;
A
#
# COMPACT_ATOMS: atom_id res chain seq x y z
N ASP A 1 -28.63 -11.21 0.33
CA ASP A 1 -27.21 -10.93 0.61
C ASP A 1 -26.87 -9.48 0.25
N LEU A 2 -26.32 -8.74 1.23
CA LEU A 2 -25.87 -7.36 1.01
C LEU A 2 -24.75 -7.33 -0.02
N LYS A 3 -24.86 -6.46 -1.03
CA LYS A 3 -23.81 -6.08 -1.96
C LYS A 3 -23.63 -4.56 -1.92
N ALA A 4 -22.38 -4.12 -1.87
CA ALA A 4 -22.02 -2.72 -1.76
C ALA A 4 -21.18 -2.28 -2.97
N ASP A 5 -21.45 -1.09 -3.49
CA ASP A 5 -20.65 -0.48 -4.54
C ASP A 5 -19.36 0.13 -4.01
N TYR A 6 -19.38 0.56 -2.73
CA TYR A 6 -18.21 1.10 -2.05
C TYR A 6 -18.09 0.53 -0.64
N ILE A 7 -16.90 0.10 -0.30
CA ILE A 7 -16.54 -0.32 1.06
C ILE A 7 -15.32 0.49 1.49
N MET A 8 -15.41 1.12 2.67
CA MET A 8 -14.27 1.71 3.35
C MET A 8 -14.10 1.05 4.72
N ALA A 9 -12.89 0.63 5.05
CA ALA A 9 -12.64 -0.07 6.31
C ALA A 9 -11.25 0.20 6.89
N ASN A 10 -11.20 0.20 8.22
CA ASN A 10 -9.97 0.16 8.99
C ASN A 10 -10.09 -1.01 9.99
N PRO A 11 -9.89 -2.25 9.52
CA PRO A 11 -10.01 -3.42 10.37
C PRO A 11 -8.86 -3.52 11.37
N PRO A 12 -9.01 -4.28 12.47
CA PRO A 12 -7.91 -4.56 13.39
C PRO A 12 -6.73 -5.23 12.67
N PHE A 13 -5.50 -4.71 12.91
CA PHE A 13 -4.30 -5.23 12.25
C PHE A 13 -3.80 -6.49 12.95
N ASN A 14 -3.42 -7.50 12.15
CA ASN A 14 -2.72 -8.70 12.62
C ASN A 14 -3.42 -9.42 13.80
N GLN A 15 -4.75 -9.42 13.83
CA GLN A 15 -5.52 -10.08 14.86
C GLN A 15 -5.24 -11.58 14.82
N LYS A 16 -4.70 -12.12 15.90
CA LYS A 16 -4.39 -13.54 16.08
C LYS A 16 -5.59 -14.30 16.63
N ASP A 17 -5.61 -15.60 16.39
CA ASP A 17 -6.58 -16.54 16.97
C ASP A 17 -8.05 -16.08 16.81
N TRP A 18 -8.36 -15.47 15.67
CA TRP A 18 -9.66 -14.86 15.36
C TRP A 18 -10.77 -15.89 15.08
N ARG A 19 -10.42 -17.16 14.90
CA ARG A 19 -11.30 -18.30 14.77
C ARG A 19 -10.65 -19.56 15.34
N ALA A 20 -11.47 -20.54 15.74
CA ALA A 20 -10.95 -21.87 16.08
C ALA A 20 -10.45 -22.63 14.82
N GLU A 21 -9.72 -23.71 15.00
CA GLU A 21 -9.05 -24.43 13.91
C GLU A 21 -10.02 -24.91 12.82
N ASN A 22 -11.13 -25.50 13.25
CA ASN A 22 -12.17 -26.05 12.36
C ASN A 22 -13.38 -25.13 12.18
N GLU A 23 -13.29 -23.89 12.66
CA GLU A 23 -14.34 -22.90 12.55
C GLU A 23 -14.23 -22.13 11.23
N LEU A 24 -15.37 -21.81 10.60
CA LEU A 24 -15.46 -21.02 9.38
C LEU A 24 -14.69 -21.58 8.17
N ILE A 25 -14.36 -22.90 8.16
CA ILE A 25 -13.64 -23.49 7.03
C ILE A 25 -14.49 -23.53 5.75
N ASP A 26 -15.79 -23.74 5.88
CA ASP A 26 -16.76 -23.78 4.78
C ASP A 26 -17.55 -22.47 4.59
N ASP A 27 -17.04 -21.37 5.15
CA ASP A 27 -17.73 -20.09 5.10
C ASP A 27 -17.85 -19.58 3.65
N PRO A 28 -19.03 -19.19 3.16
CA PRO A 28 -19.25 -18.75 1.79
C PRO A 28 -18.43 -17.52 1.37
N ARG A 29 -17.88 -16.76 2.33
CA ARG A 29 -17.01 -15.63 2.06
C ARG A 29 -15.66 -16.03 1.42
N TRP A 30 -15.24 -17.26 1.64
CA TRP A 30 -13.99 -17.81 1.08
C TRP A 30 -14.17 -18.51 -0.26
N ARG A 31 -15.40 -18.57 -0.79
CA ARG A 31 -15.68 -19.31 -2.04
C ARG A 31 -14.76 -18.83 -3.17
N GLY A 32 -13.98 -19.77 -3.72
CA GLY A 32 -13.00 -19.50 -4.78
C GLY A 32 -11.61 -19.08 -4.29
N TYR A 33 -11.41 -19.04 -2.98
CA TYR A 33 -10.14 -18.76 -2.30
C TYR A 33 -9.80 -19.83 -1.28
N ASP A 34 -8.56 -19.85 -0.82
CA ASP A 34 -8.17 -20.64 0.35
C ASP A 34 -8.76 -20.04 1.63
N VAL A 35 -8.91 -20.88 2.66
CA VAL A 35 -9.40 -20.43 3.98
C VAL A 35 -8.33 -19.54 4.62
N PRO A 36 -8.67 -18.33 5.09
CA PRO A 36 -7.69 -17.47 5.76
C PRO A 36 -7.12 -18.13 7.02
N PRO A 37 -5.80 -17.95 7.30
CA PRO A 37 -5.15 -18.59 8.43
C PRO A 37 -5.77 -18.11 9.76
N LYS A 38 -5.90 -19.02 10.75
CA LYS A 38 -6.36 -18.65 12.10
C LYS A 38 -5.39 -17.72 12.83
N SER A 39 -4.10 -17.82 12.48
CA SER A 39 -3.03 -17.03 13.10
C SER A 39 -3.05 -15.56 12.77
N ASN A 40 -3.78 -15.15 11.71
CA ASN A 40 -3.88 -13.74 11.29
C ASN A 40 -5.17 -13.48 10.50
N ALA A 41 -5.97 -12.51 10.95
CA ALA A 41 -7.25 -12.17 10.36
C ALA A 41 -7.16 -11.27 9.10
N ASN A 42 -6.00 -10.75 8.73
CA ASN A 42 -5.88 -9.75 7.66
C ASN A 42 -6.58 -10.21 6.37
N TYR A 43 -6.32 -11.43 5.92
CA TYR A 43 -6.96 -11.97 4.71
C TYR A 43 -8.42 -12.40 4.93
N GLY A 44 -8.83 -12.66 6.16
CA GLY A 44 -10.24 -12.83 6.52
C GLY A 44 -11.04 -11.53 6.30
N TRP A 45 -10.48 -10.39 6.70
CA TRP A 45 -11.06 -9.07 6.42
C TRP A 45 -11.11 -8.76 4.93
N ILE A 46 -10.02 -9.02 4.19
CA ILE A 46 -9.98 -8.83 2.74
C ILE A 46 -11.09 -9.63 2.05
N LEU A 47 -11.18 -10.93 2.30
CA LEU A 47 -12.18 -11.79 1.67
C LEU A 47 -13.61 -11.47 2.10
N ASN A 48 -13.82 -11.05 3.35
CA ASN A 48 -15.11 -10.55 3.78
C ASN A 48 -15.57 -9.35 2.93
N MET A 49 -14.69 -8.37 2.70
CA MET A 49 -14.99 -7.22 1.83
C MET A 49 -15.22 -7.65 0.38
N VAL A 50 -14.35 -8.49 -0.19
CA VAL A 50 -14.50 -9.03 -1.55
C VAL A 50 -15.84 -9.71 -1.75
N SER A 51 -16.28 -10.52 -0.76
CA SER A 51 -17.56 -11.22 -0.81
C SER A 51 -18.79 -10.29 -0.82
N LYS A 52 -18.63 -9.07 -0.30
CA LYS A 52 -19.69 -8.05 -0.18
C LYS A 52 -19.67 -7.01 -1.30
N LEU A 53 -18.65 -6.96 -2.13
CA LEU A 53 -18.62 -6.06 -3.28
C LEU A 53 -19.65 -6.45 -4.34
N SER A 54 -20.35 -5.47 -4.90
CA SER A 54 -21.11 -5.61 -6.14
C SER A 54 -20.17 -5.88 -7.33
N ASP A 55 -20.71 -6.18 -8.51
CA ASP A 55 -19.92 -6.53 -9.69
C ASP A 55 -19.02 -5.38 -10.19
N ASN A 56 -19.36 -4.14 -9.88
CA ASN A 56 -18.56 -2.95 -10.15
C ASN A 56 -18.03 -2.30 -8.86
N GLY A 57 -18.03 -3.04 -7.76
CA GLY A 57 -17.72 -2.52 -6.44
C GLY A 57 -16.22 -2.27 -6.24
N ILE A 58 -15.93 -1.26 -5.43
CA ILE A 58 -14.57 -0.85 -5.04
C ILE A 58 -14.46 -0.88 -3.52
N ALA A 59 -13.39 -1.46 -2.99
CA ALA A 59 -13.05 -1.41 -1.58
C ALA A 59 -11.74 -0.67 -1.36
N GLY A 60 -11.74 0.29 -0.42
CA GLY A 60 -10.54 0.95 0.09
C GLY A 60 -10.39 0.65 1.59
N PHE A 61 -9.25 0.09 2.00
CA PHE A 61 -9.04 -0.26 3.39
C PHE A 61 -7.55 -0.22 3.76
N ILE A 62 -7.29 -0.20 5.06
CA ILE A 62 -5.94 -0.07 5.61
C ILE A 62 -5.54 -1.38 6.27
N LEU A 63 -4.31 -1.83 6.02
CA LEU A 63 -3.69 -2.98 6.69
C LEU A 63 -2.22 -2.70 7.01
N ALA A 64 -1.68 -3.46 7.96
CA ALA A 64 -0.24 -3.48 8.22
C ALA A 64 0.54 -4.05 7.04
N ASN A 65 1.76 -3.57 6.82
CA ASN A 65 2.61 -3.93 5.67
C ASN A 65 2.89 -5.43 5.54
N GLY A 66 2.83 -6.21 6.63
CA GLY A 66 3.01 -7.67 6.60
C GLY A 66 2.04 -8.38 5.66
N ALA A 67 0.84 -7.84 5.45
CA ALA A 67 -0.14 -8.41 4.51
C ALA A 67 0.33 -8.40 3.05
N LEU A 68 1.29 -7.53 2.68
CA LEU A 68 1.79 -7.41 1.30
C LEU A 68 2.65 -8.59 0.85
N SER A 69 3.22 -9.36 1.78
CA SER A 69 4.20 -10.42 1.48
C SER A 69 4.07 -11.66 2.37
N GLY A 70 3.01 -11.79 3.16
CA GLY A 70 2.76 -12.97 3.99
C GLY A 70 2.82 -14.26 3.18
N GLY A 71 3.37 -15.32 3.78
CA GLY A 71 3.53 -16.66 3.17
C GLY A 71 2.32 -17.57 3.44
N GLY A 72 2.45 -18.87 3.11
CA GLY A 72 1.43 -19.88 3.41
C GLY A 72 0.07 -19.60 2.77
N GLU A 73 -1.00 -19.69 3.56
CA GLU A 73 -2.37 -19.43 3.11
C GLU A 73 -2.57 -17.98 2.65
N GLU A 74 -1.92 -17.01 3.32
CA GLU A 74 -1.96 -15.60 2.91
C GLU A 74 -1.40 -15.40 1.50
N TYR A 75 -0.29 -16.08 1.17
CA TYR A 75 0.28 -16.06 -0.17
C TYR A 75 -0.70 -16.61 -1.22
N LYS A 76 -1.34 -17.76 -0.96
CA LYS A 76 -2.29 -18.36 -1.89
C LYS A 76 -3.48 -17.45 -2.17
N ILE A 77 -4.03 -16.84 -1.12
CA ILE A 77 -5.15 -15.91 -1.26
C ILE A 77 -4.71 -14.66 -2.02
N ARG A 78 -3.55 -14.07 -1.68
CA ARG A 78 -3.00 -12.90 -2.37
C ARG A 78 -2.78 -13.17 -3.85
N ARG A 79 -2.12 -14.28 -4.17
CA ARG A 79 -1.93 -14.71 -5.56
C ARG A 79 -3.27 -14.81 -6.29
N LYS A 80 -4.26 -15.45 -5.68
CA LYS A 80 -5.60 -15.62 -6.26
C LYS A 80 -6.32 -14.29 -6.47
N LEU A 81 -6.21 -13.35 -5.55
CA LEU A 81 -6.75 -11.99 -5.71
C LEU A 81 -6.13 -11.26 -6.91
N ILE A 82 -4.82 -11.41 -7.12
CA ILE A 82 -4.11 -10.83 -8.26
C ILE A 82 -4.50 -11.53 -9.57
N GLU A 83 -4.54 -12.86 -9.61
CA GLU A 83 -4.98 -13.66 -10.75
C GLU A 83 -6.42 -13.32 -11.16
N ASN A 84 -7.30 -13.11 -10.19
CA ASN A 84 -8.68 -12.68 -10.37
C ASN A 84 -8.81 -11.17 -10.71
N ASN A 85 -7.67 -10.47 -10.89
CA ASN A 85 -7.64 -9.07 -11.27
C ASN A 85 -8.34 -8.12 -10.27
N MET A 86 -8.37 -8.49 -8.98
CA MET A 86 -9.07 -7.74 -7.93
C MET A 86 -8.26 -6.57 -7.38
N VAL A 87 -6.92 -6.70 -7.32
CA VAL A 87 -6.05 -5.66 -6.76
C VAL A 87 -5.87 -4.55 -7.78
N GLU A 88 -6.26 -3.32 -7.44
CA GLU A 88 -6.12 -2.14 -8.30
C GLU A 88 -4.93 -1.28 -7.91
N ALA A 89 -4.80 -0.95 -6.63
CA ALA A 89 -3.66 -0.15 -6.17
C ALA A 89 -3.24 -0.50 -4.73
N ILE A 90 -1.96 -0.28 -4.44
CA ILE A 90 -1.35 -0.39 -3.12
C ILE A 90 -0.57 0.89 -2.83
N LEU A 91 -0.92 1.59 -1.75
CA LEU A 91 -0.26 2.82 -1.34
C LEU A 91 0.37 2.61 0.04
N VAL A 92 1.69 2.77 0.18
CA VAL A 92 2.36 2.74 1.49
C VAL A 92 2.32 4.13 2.09
N LEU A 93 1.79 4.23 3.32
CA LEU A 93 1.68 5.47 4.05
C LEU A 93 2.94 5.74 4.91
N PRO A 94 3.20 6.99 5.29
CA PRO A 94 4.22 7.34 6.28
C PRO A 94 4.04 6.60 7.60
N GLN A 95 5.12 6.49 8.36
CA GLN A 95 5.05 6.14 9.78
C GLN A 95 4.38 7.27 10.56
N ASP A 96 3.98 6.98 11.79
CA ASP A 96 3.45 7.96 12.73
C ASP A 96 2.20 8.73 12.25
N MET A 97 1.42 8.17 11.33
CA MET A 97 0.11 8.72 10.94
C MET A 97 -1.02 8.36 11.91
N PHE A 98 -0.80 7.44 12.86
CA PHE A 98 -1.81 6.96 13.79
C PHE A 98 -1.37 7.13 15.23
N TYR A 99 -2.28 7.60 16.09
CA TYR A 99 -1.99 7.83 17.52
C TYR A 99 -1.63 6.54 18.27
N THR A 100 -2.18 5.41 17.86
CA THR A 100 -2.07 4.12 18.56
C THR A 100 -0.93 3.23 18.06
N THR A 101 -0.30 3.59 16.96
CA THR A 101 0.79 2.81 16.36
C THR A 101 1.68 3.69 15.51
N ASN A 102 2.98 3.44 15.58
CA ASN A 102 4.01 4.10 14.77
C ASN A 102 4.47 3.24 13.56
N ILE A 103 3.80 2.12 13.30
CA ILE A 103 4.11 1.30 12.11
C ILE A 103 3.60 1.96 10.83
N SER A 104 4.34 1.81 9.76
CA SER A 104 3.84 2.12 8.42
C SER A 104 2.73 1.15 8.03
N VAL A 105 1.65 1.66 7.47
CA VAL A 105 0.51 0.89 6.99
C VAL A 105 0.30 1.11 5.51
N THR A 106 -0.51 0.27 4.88
CA THR A 106 -0.84 0.37 3.47
C THR A 106 -2.33 0.54 3.25
N VAL A 107 -2.67 1.43 2.33
CA VAL A 107 -4.00 1.47 1.74
C VAL A 107 -4.05 0.45 0.60
N TRP A 108 -5.02 -0.44 0.67
CA TRP A 108 -5.37 -1.35 -0.40
C TRP A 108 -6.59 -0.84 -1.13
N ILE A 109 -6.54 -0.84 -2.47
CA ILE A 109 -7.70 -0.59 -3.29
C ILE A 109 -7.99 -1.85 -4.10
N LEU A 110 -9.14 -2.45 -3.84
CA LEU A 110 -9.67 -3.57 -4.63
C LEU A 110 -10.79 -3.04 -5.54
N ASN A 111 -10.83 -3.54 -6.77
CA ASN A 111 -11.84 -3.17 -7.74
C ASN A 111 -12.27 -4.40 -8.55
N LYS A 112 -13.56 -4.70 -8.57
CA LYS A 112 -14.10 -5.84 -9.35
C LYS A 112 -14.19 -5.56 -10.84
N ASN A 113 -14.22 -4.30 -11.25
CA ASN A 113 -14.28 -3.94 -12.66
C ASN A 113 -13.14 -3.00 -13.06
N LYS A 114 -12.10 -3.58 -13.61
CA LYS A 114 -10.93 -2.85 -14.14
C LYS A 114 -10.97 -2.70 -15.68
N LYS A 115 -12.04 -3.16 -16.34
CA LYS A 115 -12.26 -2.97 -17.77
C LYS A 115 -12.53 -1.51 -18.10
N ALA A 116 -12.35 -1.17 -19.37
CA ALA A 116 -12.76 0.16 -19.85
C ALA A 116 -14.28 0.34 -19.68
N HIS A 117 -14.67 1.42 -19.05
CA HIS A 117 -16.08 1.77 -18.85
C HIS A 117 -16.24 3.25 -18.53
N SER A 118 -17.47 3.73 -18.58
CA SER A 118 -17.81 5.09 -18.14
C SER A 118 -18.74 5.02 -16.94
N ARG A 119 -18.57 5.95 -16.02
CA ARG A 119 -19.39 6.06 -14.81
C ARG A 119 -19.76 7.53 -14.55
N SER A 120 -21.01 7.78 -14.23
CA SER A 120 -21.46 9.09 -13.74
C SER A 120 -21.21 9.20 -12.23
N ILE A 121 -20.58 10.30 -11.82
CA ILE A 121 -20.35 10.63 -10.40
C ILE A 121 -20.88 12.04 -10.21
N GLY A 122 -22.09 12.18 -9.65
CA GLY A 122 -22.83 13.43 -9.70
C GLY A 122 -23.12 13.83 -11.15
N ASP A 123 -22.81 15.07 -11.50
CA ASP A 123 -22.96 15.60 -12.85
C ASP A 123 -21.77 15.33 -13.77
N GLU A 124 -20.69 14.74 -13.23
CA GLU A 124 -19.47 14.46 -13.98
C GLU A 124 -19.51 13.05 -14.56
N GLN A 125 -19.21 12.91 -15.86
CA GLN A 125 -19.01 11.62 -16.50
C GLN A 125 -17.52 11.30 -16.58
N ARG A 126 -17.09 10.23 -15.90
CA ARG A 126 -15.71 9.77 -15.92
C ARG A 126 -15.54 8.56 -16.83
N HIS A 127 -14.49 8.61 -17.64
CA HIS A 127 -14.11 7.54 -18.55
C HIS A 127 -12.87 6.81 -17.99
N TYR A 128 -13.03 5.53 -17.73
CA TYR A 128 -11.94 4.69 -17.22
C TYR A 128 -11.34 3.86 -18.36
N ARG A 129 -10.00 3.85 -18.45
CA ARG A 129 -9.30 2.97 -19.39
C ARG A 129 -9.34 1.51 -18.92
N ASN A 130 -8.98 0.59 -19.78
CA ASN A 130 -8.73 -0.78 -19.37
C ASN A 130 -7.45 -0.85 -18.52
N ARG A 131 -7.58 -1.37 -17.28
CA ARG A 131 -6.52 -1.57 -16.29
C ARG A 131 -6.42 -3.02 -15.85
N GLU A 132 -7.04 -3.94 -16.61
CA GLU A 132 -6.88 -5.38 -16.37
C GLU A 132 -5.41 -5.74 -16.45
N LYS A 133 -4.96 -6.62 -15.56
CA LYS A 133 -3.55 -7.06 -15.48
C LYS A 133 -2.53 -5.96 -15.12
N GLU A 134 -2.98 -4.85 -14.55
CA GLU A 134 -2.11 -3.80 -14.04
C GLU A 134 -2.40 -3.55 -12.56
N ILE A 135 -1.38 -3.20 -11.78
CA ILE A 135 -1.49 -2.77 -10.38
C ILE A 135 -0.67 -1.49 -10.20
N LEU A 136 -1.31 -0.44 -9.68
CA LEU A 136 -0.61 0.78 -9.32
C LEU A 136 0.02 0.63 -7.92
N PHE A 137 1.31 0.90 -7.83
CA PHE A 137 2.03 1.03 -6.57
C PHE A 137 2.37 2.50 -6.32
N MET A 138 2.15 2.97 -5.09
CA MET A 138 2.56 4.31 -4.68
C MET A 138 3.30 4.24 -3.34
N ASP A 139 4.43 4.92 -3.26
CA ASP A 139 5.21 5.08 -2.03
C ASP A 139 5.04 6.50 -1.51
N LEU A 140 4.27 6.64 -0.44
CA LEU A 140 3.94 7.93 0.16
C LEU A 140 4.74 8.18 1.44
N ARG A 141 5.71 7.32 1.77
CA ARG A 141 6.44 7.38 3.05
C ARG A 141 7.21 8.69 3.27
N GLN A 142 7.57 9.37 2.18
CA GLN A 142 8.28 10.66 2.22
C GLN A 142 7.34 11.87 2.03
N ILE A 143 6.02 11.62 1.98
CA ILE A 143 5.00 12.65 1.77
C ILE A 143 4.31 12.92 3.10
N GLY A 144 3.93 14.16 3.31
CA GLY A 144 3.24 14.61 4.51
C GLY A 144 3.97 15.76 5.20
N GLU A 145 3.34 16.28 6.20
CA GLU A 145 3.85 17.35 7.04
C GLU A 145 3.81 16.98 8.52
N PRO A 146 4.74 17.47 9.33
CA PRO A 146 4.70 17.23 10.77
C PRO A 146 3.38 17.74 11.37
N PHE A 147 2.77 16.91 12.21
CA PHE A 147 1.58 17.23 12.97
C PHE A 147 1.85 16.92 14.46
N GLU A 148 1.63 17.90 15.32
CA GLU A 148 2.06 17.84 16.70
C GLU A 148 3.59 17.54 16.79
N LYS A 149 4.07 16.93 17.88
CA LYS A 149 5.52 16.75 18.09
C LYS A 149 6.13 15.60 17.30
N LYS A 150 5.34 14.58 16.95
CA LYS A 150 5.87 13.32 16.37
C LYS A 150 5.02 12.72 15.26
N PHE A 151 3.84 13.24 15.03
CA PHE A 151 2.92 12.66 14.03
C PHE A 151 3.12 13.29 12.66
N ILE A 152 2.72 12.55 11.64
CA ILE A 152 2.68 12.99 10.23
C ILE A 152 1.23 13.02 9.76
N GLN A 153 0.85 14.05 9.03
CA GLN A 153 -0.46 14.16 8.41
C GLN A 153 -0.36 14.49 6.92
N PHE A 154 -1.38 14.16 6.16
CA PHE A 154 -1.55 14.70 4.81
C PHE A 154 -2.36 15.99 4.86
N GLY A 155 -1.76 17.07 4.38
CA GLY A 155 -2.50 18.29 4.06
C GLY A 155 -3.36 18.12 2.80
N GLU A 156 -4.27 19.06 2.55
CA GLU A 156 -5.18 19.01 1.39
C GLU A 156 -4.45 18.86 0.04
N GLN A 157 -3.30 19.51 -0.10
CA GLN A 157 -2.53 19.45 -1.35
C GLN A 157 -1.97 18.04 -1.57
N HIS A 158 -1.45 17.38 -0.52
CA HIS A 158 -0.98 16.00 -0.60
C HIS A 158 -2.10 15.06 -1.08
N ILE A 159 -3.30 15.19 -0.50
CA ILE A 159 -4.46 14.38 -0.87
C ILE A 159 -4.86 14.62 -2.34
N LYS A 160 -4.85 15.89 -2.78
CA LYS A 160 -5.15 16.26 -4.17
C LYS A 160 -4.14 15.68 -5.14
N ASP A 161 -2.85 15.73 -4.84
CA ASP A 161 -1.79 15.23 -5.71
C ASP A 161 -1.80 13.70 -5.80
N ILE A 162 -1.98 13.00 -4.67
CA ILE A 162 -2.16 11.55 -4.62
C ILE A 162 -3.40 11.14 -5.44
N GLY A 163 -4.53 11.81 -5.20
CA GLY A 163 -5.77 11.58 -5.92
C GLY A 163 -5.63 11.84 -7.42
N LYS A 164 -4.95 12.92 -7.81
CA LYS A 164 -4.66 13.24 -9.20
C LYS A 164 -3.85 12.15 -9.88
N THR A 165 -2.78 11.67 -9.25
CA THR A 165 -1.95 10.58 -9.78
C THR A 165 -2.77 9.31 -10.01
N TYR A 166 -3.55 8.90 -9.00
CA TYR A 166 -4.43 7.74 -9.09
C TYR A 166 -5.49 7.89 -10.19
N HIS A 167 -6.18 9.01 -10.26
CA HIS A 167 -7.21 9.25 -11.27
C HIS A 167 -6.65 9.38 -12.68
N THR A 168 -5.48 10.02 -12.86
CA THR A 168 -4.80 10.06 -14.14
C THR A 168 -4.44 8.65 -14.62
N TRP A 169 -3.92 7.80 -13.73
CA TRP A 169 -3.65 6.41 -14.06
C TRP A 169 -4.91 5.63 -14.45
N GLN A 170 -6.03 5.90 -13.77
CA GLN A 170 -7.29 5.23 -14.09
C GLN A 170 -7.89 5.65 -15.43
N GLN A 171 -7.78 6.92 -15.78
CA GLN A 171 -8.56 7.54 -16.88
C GLN A 171 -7.75 7.65 -18.17
N GLU A 172 -6.50 8.08 -18.09
CA GLU A 172 -5.70 8.46 -19.26
C GLU A 172 -4.35 7.70 -19.29
N LYS A 173 -4.23 6.73 -20.20
CA LYS A 173 -2.98 6.01 -20.35
C LYS A 173 -1.79 6.93 -20.71
N ASN A 174 -2.03 7.95 -21.53
CA ASN A 174 -0.96 8.84 -22.01
C ASN A 174 -0.63 9.99 -21.03
N GLY A 175 -1.48 10.27 -20.07
CA GLY A 175 -1.24 11.28 -19.04
C GLY A 175 -0.47 10.78 -17.82
N TYR A 176 -0.56 9.48 -17.54
CA TYR A 176 0.16 8.85 -16.44
C TYR A 176 1.60 8.50 -16.85
N LYS A 177 2.53 8.73 -15.93
CA LYS A 177 3.93 8.30 -16.02
C LYS A 177 4.36 7.73 -14.68
N ASP A 178 5.19 6.69 -14.74
CA ASP A 178 5.90 6.19 -13.58
C ASP A 178 6.88 7.27 -13.11
N ILE A 179 6.95 7.47 -11.79
CA ILE A 179 7.82 8.47 -11.16
C ILE A 179 8.69 7.75 -10.14
N PRO A 180 10.03 7.76 -10.30
CA PRO A 180 10.95 7.19 -9.32
C PRO A 180 10.65 7.67 -7.90
N GLU A 181 10.84 6.80 -6.92
CA GLU A 181 10.59 7.04 -5.49
C GLU A 181 9.14 7.39 -5.13
N TYR A 182 8.19 7.39 -6.10
CA TYR A 182 6.80 7.79 -5.85
C TYR A 182 5.76 6.80 -6.35
N CYS A 183 5.73 6.49 -7.66
CA CYS A 183 4.70 5.59 -8.20
C CYS A 183 5.18 4.77 -9.40
N TYR A 184 4.59 3.58 -9.54
CA TYR A 184 4.87 2.65 -10.64
C TYR A 184 3.64 1.81 -10.97
N SER A 185 3.34 1.65 -12.27
CA SER A 185 2.28 0.78 -12.76
C SER A 185 2.85 -0.56 -13.23
N ALA A 186 2.79 -1.57 -12.38
CA ALA A 186 3.31 -2.89 -12.68
C ALA A 186 2.31 -3.73 -13.48
N SER A 187 2.82 -4.47 -14.47
CA SER A 187 2.05 -5.49 -15.18
C SER A 187 1.89 -6.76 -14.34
N PHE A 188 0.90 -7.57 -14.67
CA PHE A 188 0.70 -8.89 -14.03
C PHE A 188 1.95 -9.77 -14.12
N ASP A 189 2.65 -9.75 -15.26
CA ASP A 189 3.83 -10.58 -15.48
C ASP A 189 5.00 -10.14 -14.58
N GLU A 190 5.17 -8.84 -14.34
CA GLU A 190 6.14 -8.33 -13.38
C GLU A 190 5.81 -8.75 -11.95
N VAL A 191 4.52 -8.68 -11.57
CA VAL A 191 4.06 -9.09 -10.25
C VAL A 191 4.25 -10.60 -10.06
N ALA A 192 3.95 -11.40 -11.07
CA ALA A 192 4.17 -12.85 -11.04
C ALA A 192 5.65 -13.20 -10.92
N LYS A 193 6.55 -12.53 -11.67
CA LYS A 193 8.02 -12.70 -11.55
C LYS A 193 8.56 -12.35 -10.18
N LYS A 194 7.88 -11.49 -9.43
CA LYS A 194 8.23 -11.09 -8.06
C LYS A 194 7.44 -11.85 -7.00
N ASP A 195 7.01 -13.08 -7.33
CA ASP A 195 6.31 -14.00 -6.45
C ASP A 195 5.04 -13.42 -5.84
N PHE A 196 4.26 -12.72 -6.66
CA PHE A 196 3.00 -12.06 -6.25
C PHE A 196 3.14 -11.18 -5.00
N SER A 197 4.32 -10.66 -4.74
CA SER A 197 4.55 -9.69 -3.68
C SER A 197 3.88 -8.37 -4.03
N LEU A 198 3.21 -7.75 -3.07
CA LEU A 198 2.59 -6.43 -3.23
C LEU A 198 3.40 -5.32 -2.54
N VAL A 199 4.66 -5.58 -2.20
CA VAL A 199 5.56 -4.61 -1.57
C VAL A 199 6.02 -3.58 -2.61
N PRO A 200 5.63 -2.28 -2.50
CA PRO A 200 5.91 -1.27 -3.53
C PRO A 200 7.39 -1.06 -3.84
N SER A 201 8.27 -1.16 -2.83
CA SER A 201 9.72 -1.02 -3.02
C SER A 201 10.37 -2.08 -3.93
N LYS A 202 9.63 -3.13 -4.30
CA LYS A 202 10.06 -4.10 -5.30
C LYS A 202 9.81 -3.63 -6.75
N TYR A 203 9.01 -2.60 -6.94
CA TYR A 203 8.55 -2.10 -8.25
C TYR A 203 9.01 -0.68 -8.52
N ILE A 204 8.87 0.18 -7.53
CA ILE A 204 9.24 1.59 -7.63
C ILE A 204 10.77 1.69 -7.62
N GLU A 205 11.31 2.34 -8.63
CA GLU A 205 12.75 2.60 -8.74
C GLU A 205 13.19 3.66 -7.73
N PHE A 206 14.31 3.43 -7.07
CA PHE A 206 14.96 4.40 -6.20
C PHE A 206 16.11 5.06 -6.93
N VAL A 207 16.18 6.39 -6.84
CA VAL A 207 17.28 7.15 -7.44
C VAL A 207 18.54 6.90 -6.63
N ASN A 208 19.55 6.34 -7.29
CA ASN A 208 20.86 6.21 -6.68
C ASN A 208 21.55 7.59 -6.61
N ARG A 209 21.51 8.20 -5.42
CA ARG A 209 22.12 9.52 -5.19
C ARG A 209 23.64 9.46 -4.97
N ASP A 210 24.17 8.23 -4.88
CA ASP A 210 25.58 8.00 -4.57
C ASP A 210 26.45 7.69 -5.82
N GLU A 211 25.88 7.70 -7.03
CA GLU A 211 26.59 7.36 -8.29
C GLU A 211 27.79 8.25 -8.61
N ASN A 212 27.88 9.45 -8.02
CA ASN A 212 28.98 10.40 -8.25
C ASN A 212 29.69 10.80 -6.94
N ILE A 213 29.55 10.04 -5.88
CA ILE A 213 30.18 10.34 -4.60
C ILE A 213 31.41 9.47 -4.47
N ASP A 214 32.57 10.11 -4.33
CA ASP A 214 33.80 9.43 -3.92
C ASP A 214 33.58 8.87 -2.50
N PHE A 215 33.60 7.54 -2.40
CA PHE A 215 33.33 6.84 -1.14
C PHE A 215 34.31 7.25 -0.04
N ASP A 216 35.60 7.43 -0.39
CA ASP A 216 36.66 7.78 0.55
C ASP A 216 36.47 9.22 1.06
N GLU A 217 36.13 10.15 0.19
CA GLU A 217 35.82 11.54 0.56
C GLU A 217 34.58 11.62 1.47
N LYS A 218 33.49 10.94 1.10
CA LYS A 218 32.27 10.90 1.91
C LYS A 218 32.52 10.26 3.28
N MET A 219 33.28 9.18 3.32
CA MET A 219 33.63 8.51 4.57
C MET A 219 34.50 9.39 5.48
N GLN A 220 35.41 10.14 4.90
CA GLN A 220 36.26 11.08 5.65
C GLN A 220 35.41 12.22 6.25
N ASN A 221 34.50 12.78 5.47
CA ASN A 221 33.59 13.83 5.92
C ASN A 221 32.66 13.33 7.04
N LEU A 222 32.08 12.14 6.91
CA LEU A 222 31.23 11.54 7.95
C LEU A 222 32.01 11.24 9.23
N LYS A 223 33.26 10.78 9.15
CA LYS A 223 34.12 10.58 10.33
C LYS A 223 34.41 11.89 11.05
N THR A 224 34.66 12.97 10.31
CA THR A 224 34.92 14.28 10.87
C THR A 224 33.68 14.83 11.57
N GLU A 225 32.53 14.78 10.91
CA GLU A 225 31.25 15.22 11.48
C GLU A 225 30.89 14.43 12.75
N PHE A 226 31.07 13.10 12.72
CA PHE A 226 30.83 12.24 13.88
C PHE A 226 31.76 12.59 15.05
N ALA A 227 33.05 12.87 14.80
CA ALA A 227 33.99 13.30 15.84
C ALA A 227 33.59 14.64 16.45
N ASP A 228 33.08 15.58 15.67
CA ASP A 228 32.63 16.88 16.14
C ASP A 228 31.33 16.78 16.96
N LEU A 229 30.40 15.90 16.55
CA LEU A 229 29.20 15.60 17.34
C LEU A 229 29.53 14.94 18.67
N LEU A 230 30.51 14.04 18.74
CA LEU A 230 30.99 13.48 20.03
C LEU A 230 31.60 14.52 20.96
N LYS A 231 32.36 15.50 20.42
CA LYS A 231 32.89 16.60 21.20
C LYS A 231 31.78 17.50 21.75
N ALA A 232 30.79 17.82 20.90
CA ALA A 232 29.64 18.63 21.28
C ALA A 232 28.81 17.94 22.41
N GLU A 233 28.61 16.61 22.29
CA GLU A 233 27.94 15.81 23.33
C GLU A 233 28.72 15.86 24.66
N ALA A 234 30.05 15.67 24.61
CA ALA A 234 30.88 15.71 25.80
C ALA A 234 30.83 17.08 26.49
N THR A 235 30.85 18.17 25.69
CA THR A 235 30.72 19.54 26.24
C THR A 235 29.36 19.74 26.90
N SER A 236 28.29 19.36 26.24
CA SER A 236 26.92 19.47 26.75
C SER A 236 26.68 18.66 28.04
N LYS A 237 27.35 17.51 28.18
CA LYS A 237 27.30 16.71 29.43
C LYS A 237 28.06 17.34 30.59
N ASN A 238 29.08 18.16 30.32
CA ASN A 238 29.84 18.83 31.36
C ASN A 238 29.17 20.14 31.82
N ASP A 239 28.21 20.65 31.05
CA ASP A 239 27.44 21.87 31.36
C ASP A 239 26.15 21.60 32.16
N LEU A 240 25.88 20.32 32.48
CA LEU A 240 24.78 19.82 33.33
C LEU A 240 25.27 19.36 34.68
#